data_d53fd1f25cfe9bbdd3be62a932ffee6d
#
_entry.id   d53fd1f25cfe9bbdd3be62a932ffee6d
#
_cell.length_a   1.000
_cell.length_b   1.000
_cell.length_c   1.000
_cell.angle_alpha   90.00
_cell.angle_beta   90.00
_cell.angle_gamma   90.00
#
_symmetry.space_group_name_H-M   'P 1'
#
loop_
_entity.id
_entity.type
_entity.pdbx_description
1 polymer ?
#
loop_
_entity_poly.entity_id
_entity_poly.type
_entity_poly.pdbx_seq_one_letter_code
_entity_poly.pdbx_strand_id
1 'polypeptide(L)'
;MKHLVIAGILVLIVTTLLILGLEQVRLLPAQASVQAQTIDQLFSLEFKVIAFLFALIVVFMLYSIFVFRRKPGDTTDAAHIEGNTKLEIAWTLAPLATVMVFAVLGGQSLAETMRAEPRALEINVIGQQWAWRFEYPQYEVTSDTLWMPIDKQAILHLSSEDVIHSFWVPEFRVKQDALPGGEEFVRNIRVTPTILGDYKVRCAELCGTQHATMLAPVK
;
A
#
# COMPACT_ATOMS: atom_id res chain seq x y z
N MET A 1 28.53 -7.16 -26.52
CA MET A 1 27.23 -7.90 -26.50
C MET A 1 27.15 -8.98 -25.42
N LYS A 2 28.18 -9.87 -25.23
CA LYS A 2 28.09 -10.95 -24.22
C LYS A 2 27.84 -10.47 -22.78
N HIS A 3 28.45 -9.36 -22.33
CA HIS A 3 28.26 -8.82 -21.00
C HIS A 3 26.81 -8.35 -20.74
N LEU A 4 26.15 -7.72 -21.71
CA LEU A 4 24.76 -7.34 -21.62
C LEU A 4 23.83 -8.55 -21.55
N VAL A 5 24.13 -9.61 -22.33
CA VAL A 5 23.34 -10.85 -22.27
C VAL A 5 23.48 -11.52 -20.90
N ILE A 6 24.71 -11.62 -20.37
CA ILE A 6 24.96 -12.23 -19.06
C ILE A 6 24.28 -11.43 -17.98
N ALA A 7 24.43 -10.09 -17.97
CA ALA A 7 23.79 -9.22 -16.99
C ALA A 7 22.25 -9.32 -17.08
N GLY A 8 21.69 -9.34 -18.28
CA GLY A 8 20.25 -9.53 -18.50
C GLY A 8 19.73 -10.86 -17.94
N ILE A 9 20.45 -11.98 -18.19
CA ILE A 9 20.10 -13.28 -17.61
C ILE A 9 20.15 -13.24 -16.07
N LEU A 10 21.21 -12.65 -15.50
CA LEU A 10 21.33 -12.50 -14.05
C LEU A 10 20.18 -11.66 -13.47
N VAL A 11 19.77 -10.57 -14.13
CA VAL A 11 18.60 -9.77 -13.73
C VAL A 11 17.35 -10.64 -13.68
N LEU A 12 17.09 -11.43 -14.71
CA LEU A 12 15.93 -12.32 -14.74
C LEU A 12 15.96 -13.37 -13.62
N ILE A 13 17.12 -13.99 -13.38
CA ILE A 13 17.29 -14.97 -12.31
C ILE A 13 17.03 -14.31 -10.94
N VAL A 14 17.69 -13.17 -10.66
CA VAL A 14 17.53 -12.47 -9.37
C VAL A 14 16.10 -11.98 -9.18
N THR A 15 15.47 -11.41 -10.23
CA THR A 15 14.05 -11.03 -10.19
C THR A 15 13.16 -12.20 -9.81
N THR A 16 13.34 -13.34 -10.47
CA THR A 16 12.54 -14.55 -10.20
C THR A 16 12.74 -15.03 -8.77
N LEU A 17 13.98 -15.08 -8.29
CA LEU A 17 14.28 -15.47 -6.90
C LEU A 17 13.68 -14.51 -5.88
N LEU A 18 13.70 -13.21 -6.15
CA LEU A 18 13.07 -12.20 -5.29
C LEU A 18 11.55 -12.38 -5.25
N ILE A 19 10.90 -12.57 -6.41
CA ILE A 19 9.45 -12.79 -6.47
C ILE A 19 9.07 -14.06 -5.69
N LEU A 20 9.73 -15.18 -5.94
CA LEU A 20 9.47 -16.44 -5.23
C LEU A 20 9.75 -16.31 -3.72
N GLY A 21 10.78 -15.56 -3.33
CA GLY A 21 11.07 -15.28 -1.91
C GLY A 21 10.00 -14.44 -1.26
N LEU A 22 9.52 -13.38 -1.94
CA LEU A 22 8.45 -12.50 -1.43
C LEU A 22 7.11 -13.25 -1.29
N GLU A 23 6.80 -14.19 -2.19
CA GLU A 23 5.59 -15.01 -2.10
C GLU A 23 5.60 -15.97 -0.89
N GLN A 24 6.80 -16.38 -0.40
CA GLN A 24 6.92 -17.19 0.82
C GLN A 24 6.75 -16.35 2.10
N VAL A 25 7.00 -15.06 2.04
CA VAL A 25 6.86 -14.15 3.18
C VAL A 25 5.48 -13.52 3.15
N ARG A 26 4.65 -13.79 4.15
CA ARG A 26 3.34 -13.14 4.31
C ARG A 26 3.56 -11.69 4.75
N LEU A 27 3.82 -10.80 3.80
CA LEU A 27 4.05 -9.37 4.07
C LEU A 27 2.79 -8.65 4.52
N LEU A 28 1.63 -9.07 4.03
CA LEU A 28 0.34 -8.47 4.34
C LEU A 28 -0.46 -9.38 5.28
N PRO A 29 -1.28 -8.79 6.19
CA PRO A 29 -2.20 -9.57 7.01
C PRO A 29 -3.30 -10.22 6.17
N ALA A 30 -4.18 -11.01 6.80
CA ALA A 30 -5.29 -11.66 6.11
C ALA A 30 -6.10 -10.66 5.26
N GLN A 31 -6.50 -11.09 4.07
CA GLN A 31 -7.31 -10.30 3.16
C GLN A 31 -8.79 -10.49 3.53
N ALA A 32 -9.35 -9.59 4.30
CA ALA A 32 -10.66 -9.78 4.94
C ALA A 32 -11.75 -8.80 4.45
N SER A 33 -11.54 -8.13 3.33
CA SER A 33 -12.56 -7.27 2.70
C SER A 33 -12.48 -7.30 1.17
N VAL A 34 -13.54 -6.87 0.50
CA VAL A 34 -13.55 -6.65 -0.96
C VAL A 34 -12.49 -5.62 -1.35
N GLN A 35 -12.37 -4.52 -0.59
CA GLN A 35 -11.38 -3.48 -0.81
C GLN A 35 -9.94 -4.02 -0.72
N ALA A 36 -9.70 -4.96 0.22
CA ALA A 36 -8.41 -5.61 0.35
C ALA A 36 -8.05 -6.44 -0.89
N GLN A 37 -9.02 -7.07 -1.56
CA GLN A 37 -8.76 -7.82 -2.80
C GLN A 37 -8.25 -6.91 -3.92
N THR A 38 -8.93 -5.80 -4.15
CA THR A 38 -8.56 -4.82 -5.17
C THR A 38 -7.19 -4.20 -4.89
N ILE A 39 -6.93 -3.82 -3.64
CA ILE A 39 -5.66 -3.21 -3.22
C ILE A 39 -4.50 -4.21 -3.30
N ASP A 40 -4.68 -5.45 -2.83
CA ASP A 40 -3.64 -6.48 -2.84
C ASP A 40 -3.26 -6.92 -4.28
N GLN A 41 -4.20 -6.89 -5.23
CA GLN A 41 -3.89 -7.11 -6.65
C GLN A 41 -2.94 -6.03 -7.19
N LEU A 42 -3.19 -4.77 -6.88
CA LEU A 42 -2.32 -3.66 -7.27
C LEU A 42 -0.94 -3.79 -6.61
N PHE A 43 -0.88 -4.04 -5.31
CA PHE A 43 0.37 -4.27 -4.58
C PHE A 43 1.16 -5.45 -5.14
N SER A 44 0.50 -6.56 -5.50
CA SER A 44 1.18 -7.72 -6.11
C SER A 44 1.88 -7.35 -7.41
N LEU A 45 1.24 -6.52 -8.25
CA LEU A 45 1.86 -6.01 -9.47
C LEU A 45 3.04 -5.08 -9.17
N GLU A 46 2.86 -4.16 -8.23
CA GLU A 46 3.91 -3.21 -7.80
C GLU A 46 5.13 -3.95 -7.25
N PHE A 47 4.94 -4.95 -6.39
CA PHE A 47 6.05 -5.75 -5.85
C PHE A 47 6.84 -6.47 -6.94
N LYS A 48 6.19 -6.97 -7.98
CA LYS A 48 6.88 -7.61 -9.12
C LYS A 48 7.72 -6.60 -9.91
N VAL A 49 7.17 -5.40 -10.15
CA VAL A 49 7.91 -4.32 -10.81
C VAL A 49 9.08 -3.83 -9.95
N ILE A 50 8.87 -3.65 -8.65
CA ILE A 50 9.92 -3.27 -7.70
C ILE A 50 11.02 -4.33 -7.64
N ALA A 51 10.67 -5.62 -7.59
CA ALA A 51 11.65 -6.72 -7.60
C ALA A 51 12.50 -6.70 -8.88
N PHE A 52 11.89 -6.45 -10.03
CA PHE A 52 12.60 -6.32 -11.30
C PHE A 52 13.53 -5.10 -11.30
N LEU A 53 13.06 -3.91 -10.89
CA LEU A 53 13.86 -2.70 -10.88
C LEU A 53 15.02 -2.80 -9.88
N PHE A 54 14.76 -3.37 -8.70
CA PHE A 54 15.81 -3.64 -7.72
C PHE A 54 16.88 -4.59 -8.26
N ALA A 55 16.45 -5.71 -8.86
CA ALA A 55 17.38 -6.66 -9.49
C ALA A 55 18.17 -6.00 -10.62
N LEU A 56 17.53 -5.19 -11.45
CA LEU A 56 18.17 -4.45 -12.52
C LEU A 56 19.32 -3.59 -12.00
N ILE A 57 19.05 -2.76 -11.01
CA ILE A 57 20.04 -1.83 -10.44
C ILE A 57 21.17 -2.60 -9.76
N VAL A 58 20.83 -3.54 -8.87
CA VAL A 58 21.82 -4.25 -8.05
C VAL A 58 22.72 -5.16 -8.91
N VAL A 59 22.13 -5.88 -9.87
CA VAL A 59 22.92 -6.75 -10.76
C VAL A 59 23.86 -5.94 -11.64
N PHE A 60 23.38 -4.86 -12.28
CA PHE A 60 24.26 -4.02 -13.11
C PHE A 60 25.36 -3.36 -12.27
N MET A 61 25.04 -2.88 -11.09
CA MET A 61 26.02 -2.29 -10.17
C MET A 61 27.10 -3.32 -9.78
N LEU A 62 26.68 -4.46 -9.23
CA LEU A 62 27.62 -5.51 -8.78
C LEU A 62 28.41 -6.09 -9.95
N TYR A 63 27.75 -6.36 -11.07
CA TYR A 63 28.41 -6.84 -12.28
C TYR A 63 29.51 -5.88 -12.74
N SER A 64 29.24 -4.57 -12.75
CA SER A 64 30.19 -3.55 -13.14
C SER A 64 31.39 -3.50 -12.19
N ILE A 65 31.15 -3.56 -10.87
CA ILE A 65 32.20 -3.53 -9.85
C ILE A 65 33.14 -4.74 -9.98
N PHE A 66 32.59 -5.93 -10.22
CA PHE A 66 33.41 -7.15 -10.26
C PHE A 66 34.07 -7.39 -11.62
N VAL A 67 33.35 -7.16 -12.72
CA VAL A 67 33.79 -7.52 -14.07
C VAL A 67 34.69 -6.43 -14.69
N PHE A 68 34.38 -5.15 -14.44
CA PHE A 68 35.07 -4.01 -15.04
C PHE A 68 36.03 -3.31 -14.09
N ARG A 69 36.33 -3.90 -12.94
CA ARG A 69 37.33 -3.33 -12.02
C ARG A 69 38.70 -3.23 -12.68
N ARG A 70 39.44 -2.16 -12.37
CA ARG A 70 40.83 -1.97 -12.82
C ARG A 70 41.71 -3.15 -12.34
N LYS A 71 42.54 -3.68 -13.22
CA LYS A 71 43.48 -4.76 -12.86
C LYS A 71 44.72 -4.14 -12.18
N PRO A 72 45.43 -4.90 -11.31
CA PRO A 72 46.70 -4.46 -10.77
C PRO A 72 47.70 -4.14 -11.89
N GLY A 73 48.37 -2.95 -11.83
CA GLY A 73 49.31 -2.50 -12.82
C GLY A 73 48.71 -1.83 -14.06
N ASP A 74 47.39 -1.76 -14.20
CA ASP A 74 46.75 -1.01 -15.28
C ASP A 74 46.68 0.49 -14.94
N THR A 75 47.43 1.29 -15.71
CA THR A 75 47.53 2.76 -15.59
C THR A 75 46.83 3.51 -16.74
N THR A 76 46.08 2.76 -17.59
CA THR A 76 45.39 3.38 -18.73
C THR A 76 44.18 4.16 -18.28
N ASP A 77 43.93 5.29 -18.95
CA ASP A 77 42.71 6.04 -18.72
C ASP A 77 41.47 5.36 -19.34
N ALA A 78 40.34 5.53 -18.71
CA ALA A 78 39.06 5.08 -19.26
C ALA A 78 38.70 5.83 -20.55
N ALA A 79 37.88 5.22 -21.40
CA ALA A 79 37.34 5.93 -22.56
C ALA A 79 36.52 7.15 -22.12
N HIS A 80 36.80 8.27 -22.78
CA HIS A 80 36.06 9.52 -22.53
C HIS A 80 34.67 9.43 -23.18
N ILE A 81 33.62 9.28 -22.35
CA ILE A 81 32.21 9.15 -22.79
C ILE A 81 31.44 10.32 -22.19
N GLU A 82 30.91 11.20 -23.03
CA GLU A 82 30.20 12.41 -22.59
C GLU A 82 28.68 12.20 -22.47
N GLY A 83 28.11 11.26 -23.17
CA GLY A 83 26.67 10.99 -23.13
C GLY A 83 26.21 9.99 -24.21
N ASN A 84 24.91 9.61 -24.13
CA ASN A 84 24.24 8.79 -25.13
C ASN A 84 22.76 9.18 -25.17
N THR A 85 22.40 10.04 -26.11
CA THR A 85 21.03 10.60 -26.24
C THR A 85 19.95 9.53 -26.36
N LYS A 86 20.24 8.38 -27.04
CA LYS A 86 19.26 7.28 -27.12
C LYS A 86 18.99 6.66 -25.76
N LEU A 87 20.03 6.46 -24.97
CA LEU A 87 19.92 5.94 -23.61
C LEU A 87 19.23 6.93 -22.69
N GLU A 88 19.53 8.22 -22.81
CA GLU A 88 18.90 9.31 -22.05
C GLU A 88 17.38 9.36 -22.31
N ILE A 89 16.98 9.31 -23.57
CA ILE A 89 15.56 9.23 -23.94
C ILE A 89 14.92 7.96 -23.36
N ALA A 90 15.59 6.82 -23.46
CA ALA A 90 15.03 5.55 -22.98
C ALA A 90 14.81 5.55 -21.46
N TRP A 91 15.78 6.03 -20.66
CA TRP A 91 15.62 6.06 -19.21
C TRP A 91 14.69 7.18 -18.70
N THR A 92 14.34 8.14 -19.56
CA THR A 92 13.31 9.15 -19.27
C THR A 92 11.91 8.63 -19.59
N LEU A 93 11.73 8.06 -20.79
CA LEU A 93 10.41 7.64 -21.25
C LEU A 93 9.92 6.34 -20.59
N ALA A 94 10.80 5.38 -20.30
CA ALA A 94 10.40 4.12 -19.70
C ALA A 94 9.83 4.31 -18.26
N PRO A 95 10.49 5.03 -17.33
CA PRO A 95 9.89 5.34 -16.04
C PRO A 95 8.62 6.19 -16.16
N LEU A 96 8.59 7.18 -17.04
CA LEU A 96 7.39 7.99 -17.26
C LEU A 96 6.20 7.12 -17.67
N ALA A 97 6.39 6.23 -18.64
CA ALA A 97 5.35 5.30 -19.07
C ALA A 97 4.89 4.38 -17.93
N THR A 98 5.83 3.87 -17.13
CA THR A 98 5.52 3.05 -15.96
C THR A 98 4.67 3.80 -14.94
N VAL A 99 5.04 5.04 -14.60
CA VAL A 99 4.25 5.89 -13.67
C VAL A 99 2.86 6.17 -14.22
N MET A 100 2.72 6.47 -15.52
CA MET A 100 1.41 6.70 -16.15
C MET A 100 0.51 5.46 -16.09
N VAL A 101 1.07 4.27 -16.32
CA VAL A 101 0.32 3.01 -16.18
C VAL A 101 -0.18 2.82 -14.73
N PHE A 102 0.70 2.99 -13.74
CA PHE A 102 0.29 2.88 -12.34
C PHE A 102 -0.68 3.97 -11.89
N ALA A 103 -0.58 5.19 -12.43
CA ALA A 103 -1.55 6.25 -12.16
C ALA A 103 -2.96 5.87 -12.65
N VAL A 104 -3.07 5.25 -13.83
CA VAL A 104 -4.36 4.77 -14.35
C VAL A 104 -4.89 3.61 -13.52
N LEU A 105 -4.07 2.59 -13.24
CA LEU A 105 -4.46 1.43 -12.44
C LEU A 105 -4.85 1.82 -11.00
N GLY A 106 -4.08 2.71 -10.37
CA GLY A 106 -4.38 3.24 -9.04
C GLY A 106 -5.67 4.05 -9.02
N GLY A 107 -5.91 4.89 -10.04
CA GLY A 107 -7.17 5.62 -10.18
C GLY A 107 -8.38 4.71 -10.33
N GLN A 108 -8.26 3.63 -11.10
CA GLN A 108 -9.33 2.62 -11.24
C GLN A 108 -9.58 1.88 -9.92
N SER A 109 -8.51 1.44 -9.24
CA SER A 109 -8.60 0.80 -7.93
C SER A 109 -9.25 1.72 -6.88
N LEU A 110 -8.89 2.99 -6.86
CA LEU A 110 -9.51 4.00 -5.99
C LEU A 110 -11.00 4.15 -6.29
N ALA A 111 -11.39 4.29 -7.56
CA ALA A 111 -12.79 4.43 -7.94
C ALA A 111 -13.62 3.21 -7.54
N GLU A 112 -13.05 2.00 -7.62
CA GLU A 112 -13.70 0.77 -7.21
C GLU A 112 -13.86 0.69 -5.68
N THR A 113 -12.82 0.97 -4.92
CA THR A 113 -12.86 0.95 -3.45
C THR A 113 -13.78 2.02 -2.87
N MET A 114 -14.01 3.12 -3.59
CA MET A 114 -14.92 4.20 -3.20
C MET A 114 -16.36 4.02 -3.70
N ARG A 115 -16.69 2.95 -4.42
CA ARG A 115 -18.05 2.71 -4.91
C ARG A 115 -18.99 2.46 -3.73
N ALA A 116 -20.05 3.28 -3.62
CA ALA A 116 -21.09 3.11 -2.62
C ALA A 116 -22.18 2.15 -3.11
N GLU A 117 -22.62 1.25 -2.22
CA GLU A 117 -23.79 0.40 -2.45
C GLU A 117 -25.07 1.07 -1.89
N PRO A 118 -26.21 0.98 -2.60
CA PRO A 118 -27.43 1.71 -2.23
C PRO A 118 -28.03 1.33 -0.87
N ARG A 119 -27.64 0.19 -0.29
CA ARG A 119 -28.13 -0.34 0.99
C ARG A 119 -27.01 -0.61 1.98
N ALA A 120 -25.95 0.16 1.90
CA ALA A 120 -24.85 0.06 2.84
C ALA A 120 -25.33 0.37 4.27
N LEU A 121 -24.67 -0.24 5.25
CA LEU A 121 -24.87 0.05 6.67
C LEU A 121 -24.13 1.34 7.02
N GLU A 122 -24.85 2.36 7.48
CA GLU A 122 -24.24 3.60 7.94
C GLU A 122 -23.78 3.47 9.40
N ILE A 123 -22.52 3.82 9.68
CA ILE A 123 -21.92 3.76 11.03
C ILE A 123 -21.13 5.05 11.26
N ASN A 124 -21.47 5.80 12.32
CA ASN A 124 -20.63 6.90 12.77
C ASN A 124 -19.49 6.33 13.62
N VAL A 125 -18.27 6.69 13.27
CA VAL A 125 -17.05 6.29 13.98
C VAL A 125 -16.42 7.52 14.58
N ILE A 126 -16.40 7.59 15.89
CA ILE A 126 -15.95 8.76 16.63
C ILE A 126 -14.69 8.41 17.41
N GLY A 127 -13.60 9.14 17.12
CA GLY A 127 -12.35 9.06 17.87
C GLY A 127 -12.33 10.08 19.00
N GLN A 128 -11.83 9.68 20.16
CA GLN A 128 -11.50 10.56 21.28
C GLN A 128 -10.29 10.00 22.01
N GLN A 129 -9.58 10.79 22.76
CA GLN A 129 -8.37 10.36 23.50
C GLN A 129 -8.77 9.48 24.71
N TRP A 130 -8.57 8.15 24.70
CA TRP A 130 -7.96 7.30 23.67
C TRP A 130 -8.85 6.08 23.42
N ALA A 131 -10.03 6.32 22.89
CA ALA A 131 -11.06 5.31 22.63
C ALA A 131 -11.75 5.56 21.28
N TRP A 132 -12.41 4.51 20.79
CA TRP A 132 -13.30 4.57 19.64
C TRP A 132 -14.74 4.33 20.10
N ARG A 133 -15.70 5.08 19.52
CA ARG A 133 -17.13 4.89 19.69
C ARG A 133 -17.78 4.69 18.34
N PHE A 134 -18.68 3.72 18.26
CA PHE A 134 -19.41 3.36 17.06
C PHE A 134 -20.89 3.55 17.27
N GLU A 135 -21.52 4.39 16.48
CA GLU A 135 -22.94 4.65 16.53
C GLU A 135 -23.61 4.14 15.26
N TYR A 136 -24.74 3.45 15.44
CA TYR A 136 -25.54 2.86 14.38
C TYR A 136 -26.89 3.60 14.30
N PRO A 137 -26.98 4.71 13.53
CA PRO A 137 -28.16 5.57 13.54
C PRO A 137 -29.47 4.85 13.19
N GLN A 138 -29.39 3.87 12.28
CA GLN A 138 -30.54 3.09 11.84
C GLN A 138 -31.15 2.20 12.95
N TYR A 139 -30.40 1.92 14.01
CA TYR A 139 -30.78 1.05 15.12
C TYR A 139 -30.79 1.75 16.48
N GLU A 140 -30.42 3.02 16.53
CA GLU A 140 -30.27 3.81 17.77
C GLU A 140 -29.35 3.13 18.80
N VAL A 141 -28.27 2.47 18.33
CA VAL A 141 -27.32 1.73 19.17
C VAL A 141 -25.96 2.39 19.13
N THR A 142 -25.33 2.45 20.30
CA THR A 142 -23.92 2.86 20.46
C THR A 142 -23.12 1.71 21.08
N SER A 143 -21.88 1.49 20.61
CA SER A 143 -20.99 0.40 21.03
C SER A 143 -19.53 0.86 21.05
N ASP A 144 -18.71 0.21 21.88
CA ASP A 144 -17.25 0.27 21.87
C ASP A 144 -16.61 -0.76 20.93
N THR A 145 -17.42 -1.62 20.33
CA THR A 145 -17.04 -2.66 19.39
C THR A 145 -17.68 -2.36 18.03
N LEU A 146 -16.89 -2.40 16.97
CA LEU A 146 -17.38 -2.25 15.60
C LEU A 146 -17.99 -3.57 15.12
N TRP A 147 -19.31 -3.60 14.95
CA TRP A 147 -20.05 -4.74 14.44
C TRP A 147 -20.41 -4.53 12.97
N MET A 148 -19.97 -5.43 12.11
CA MET A 148 -20.27 -5.37 10.68
C MET A 148 -20.70 -6.73 10.15
N PRO A 149 -21.81 -6.80 9.38
CA PRO A 149 -22.21 -8.05 8.75
C PRO A 149 -21.25 -8.40 7.59
N ILE A 150 -20.98 -9.70 7.42
CA ILE A 150 -20.23 -10.23 6.29
C ILE A 150 -21.01 -9.99 4.98
N ASP A 151 -20.30 -9.78 3.87
CA ASP A 151 -20.82 -9.59 2.52
C ASP A 151 -21.82 -8.41 2.37
N LYS A 152 -21.81 -7.49 3.33
CA LYS A 152 -22.59 -6.26 3.25
C LYS A 152 -21.68 -5.06 3.46
N GLN A 153 -21.78 -4.08 2.57
CA GLN A 153 -21.00 -2.86 2.67
C GLN A 153 -21.43 -2.04 3.90
N ALA A 154 -20.45 -1.57 4.66
CA ALA A 154 -20.60 -0.51 5.62
C ALA A 154 -19.95 0.78 5.10
N ILE A 155 -20.60 1.93 5.34
CA ILE A 155 -20.04 3.26 5.18
C ILE A 155 -19.76 3.79 6.58
N LEU A 156 -18.48 4.04 6.85
CA LEU A 156 -18.01 4.56 8.12
C LEU A 156 -17.82 6.07 7.98
N HIS A 157 -18.55 6.85 8.75
CA HIS A 157 -18.45 8.31 8.86
C HIS A 157 -17.52 8.64 10.00
N LEU A 158 -16.29 9.04 9.67
CA LEU A 158 -15.21 9.24 10.62
C LEU A 158 -15.16 10.69 11.09
N SER A 159 -15.16 10.89 12.39
CA SER A 159 -15.01 12.19 13.06
C SER A 159 -14.19 12.05 14.34
N SER A 160 -13.78 13.16 14.92
CA SER A 160 -13.09 13.22 16.21
C SER A 160 -13.72 14.29 17.11
N GLU A 161 -13.72 14.03 18.42
CA GLU A 161 -14.19 14.99 19.44
C GLU A 161 -13.08 15.89 19.97
N ASP A 162 -11.80 15.58 19.69
CA ASP A 162 -10.67 16.30 20.31
C ASP A 162 -9.52 16.59 19.31
N VAL A 163 -8.65 15.63 19.04
CA VAL A 163 -7.50 15.77 18.15
C VAL A 163 -7.66 14.88 16.90
N ILE A 164 -6.74 14.95 15.95
CA ILE A 164 -6.75 14.06 14.81
C ILE A 164 -6.41 12.63 15.27
N HIS A 165 -7.24 11.68 14.87
CA HIS A 165 -6.99 10.24 14.94
C HIS A 165 -7.02 9.67 13.53
N SER A 166 -6.63 8.39 13.35
CA SER A 166 -6.78 7.70 12.08
C SER A 166 -7.29 6.28 12.29
N PHE A 167 -8.45 6.00 11.71
CA PHE A 167 -9.06 4.68 11.73
C PHE A 167 -8.31 3.75 10.79
N TRP A 168 -7.86 2.61 11.28
CA TRP A 168 -7.14 1.62 10.49
C TRP A 168 -7.45 0.19 10.94
N VAL A 169 -7.91 -0.62 10.01
CA VAL A 169 -8.03 -2.07 10.17
C VAL A 169 -7.13 -2.72 9.11
N PRO A 170 -5.95 -3.22 9.48
CA PRO A 170 -4.95 -3.75 8.53
C PRO A 170 -5.48 -4.82 7.59
N GLU A 171 -6.33 -5.71 8.10
CA GLU A 171 -6.92 -6.82 7.37
C GLU A 171 -7.92 -6.36 6.29
N PHE A 172 -8.47 -5.17 6.43
CA PHE A 172 -9.38 -4.56 5.45
C PHE A 172 -8.67 -3.68 4.42
N ARG A 173 -7.38 -3.38 4.60
CA ARG A 173 -6.55 -2.47 3.77
C ARG A 173 -7.07 -1.05 3.71
N VAL A 174 -7.98 -0.66 4.60
CA VAL A 174 -8.55 0.68 4.63
C VAL A 174 -8.03 1.47 5.82
N LYS A 175 -7.68 2.72 5.56
CA LYS A 175 -7.23 3.70 6.54
C LYS A 175 -7.78 5.07 6.17
N GLN A 176 -8.28 5.81 7.15
CA GLN A 176 -8.76 7.16 6.95
C GLN A 176 -8.69 7.96 8.25
N ASP A 177 -8.32 9.22 8.15
CA ASP A 177 -8.25 10.12 9.29
C ASP A 177 -9.64 10.49 9.79
N ALA A 178 -9.77 10.56 11.12
CA ALA A 178 -10.90 11.09 11.85
C ALA A 178 -10.52 12.50 12.34
N LEU A 179 -11.10 13.52 11.73
CA LEU A 179 -10.75 14.91 11.95
C LEU A 179 -11.68 15.55 12.98
N PRO A 180 -11.18 16.41 13.88
CA PRO A 180 -12.03 17.25 14.72
C PRO A 180 -12.68 18.38 13.90
N GLY A 181 -13.87 18.81 14.30
CA GLY A 181 -14.59 19.90 13.66
C GLY A 181 -16.06 19.59 13.38
N GLY A 182 -16.67 20.34 12.47
CA GLY A 182 -18.05 20.15 12.05
C GLY A 182 -18.25 19.07 10.98
N GLU A 183 -19.46 19.00 10.43
CA GLU A 183 -19.84 18.01 9.42
C GLU A 183 -18.96 18.06 8.16
N GLU A 184 -18.41 19.22 7.81
CA GLU A 184 -17.50 19.39 6.67
C GLU A 184 -16.18 18.64 6.81
N PHE A 185 -15.77 18.24 8.03
CA PHE A 185 -14.57 17.47 8.32
C PHE A 185 -14.82 15.98 8.41
N VAL A 186 -16.06 15.51 8.38
CA VAL A 186 -16.39 14.09 8.35
C VAL A 186 -15.79 13.42 7.10
N ARG A 187 -15.09 12.33 7.30
CA ARG A 187 -14.48 11.54 6.22
C ARG A 187 -15.17 10.19 6.12
N ASN A 188 -15.37 9.75 4.88
CA ASN A 188 -16.08 8.49 4.63
C ASN A 188 -15.12 7.43 4.13
N ILE A 189 -15.25 6.23 4.68
CA ILE A 189 -14.57 5.03 4.20
C ILE A 189 -15.59 3.91 4.01
N ARG A 190 -15.36 3.06 3.04
CA ARG A 190 -16.25 1.95 2.70
C ARG A 190 -15.55 0.63 2.91
N VAL A 191 -16.25 -0.31 3.53
CA VAL A 191 -15.73 -1.65 3.83
C VAL A 191 -16.83 -2.68 3.60
N THR A 192 -16.49 -3.74 2.87
CA THR A 192 -17.33 -4.93 2.73
C THR A 192 -16.53 -6.11 3.29
N PRO A 193 -16.74 -6.51 4.55
CA PRO A 193 -16.06 -7.65 5.14
C PRO A 193 -16.37 -8.94 4.38
N THR A 194 -15.37 -9.81 4.18
CA THR A 194 -15.52 -11.07 3.42
C THR A 194 -15.19 -12.31 4.23
N ILE A 195 -14.58 -12.15 5.41
CA ILE A 195 -14.17 -13.27 6.27
C ILE A 195 -14.63 -12.95 7.70
N LEU A 196 -15.33 -13.92 8.32
CA LEU A 196 -15.66 -13.86 9.74
C LEU A 196 -14.38 -13.93 10.59
N GLY A 197 -14.30 -13.12 11.62
CA GLY A 197 -13.14 -13.10 12.50
C GLY A 197 -13.18 -11.97 13.53
N ASP A 198 -12.20 -12.00 14.40
CA ASP A 198 -11.95 -10.96 15.40
C ASP A 198 -10.81 -10.08 14.90
N TYR A 199 -11.13 -8.85 14.51
CA TYR A 199 -10.16 -7.87 14.05
C TYR A 199 -10.04 -6.71 15.05
N LYS A 200 -9.17 -5.76 14.77
CA LYS A 200 -8.97 -4.58 15.62
C LYS A 200 -8.87 -3.31 14.79
N VAL A 201 -9.65 -2.31 15.17
CA VAL A 201 -9.34 -0.93 14.82
C VAL A 201 -8.09 -0.51 15.57
N ARG A 202 -7.18 0.16 14.89
CA ARG A 202 -5.97 0.77 15.45
C ARG A 202 -5.98 2.26 15.13
N CYS A 203 -5.55 3.09 16.05
CA CYS A 203 -5.25 4.48 15.73
C CYS A 203 -3.93 4.54 14.95
N ALA A 204 -3.94 5.18 13.79
CA ALA A 204 -2.78 5.30 12.89
C ALA A 204 -2.29 6.75 12.72
N GLU A 205 -2.75 7.69 13.59
CA GLU A 205 -2.26 9.07 13.67
C GLU A 205 -1.92 9.40 15.12
N LEU A 206 -0.74 10.01 15.35
CA LEU A 206 -0.25 10.31 16.70
C LEU A 206 -1.21 11.27 17.42
N CYS A 207 -1.93 10.75 18.41
CA CYS A 207 -2.99 11.44 19.14
C CYS A 207 -2.69 11.65 20.62
N GLY A 208 -1.45 11.47 21.08
CA GLY A 208 -1.03 11.68 22.46
C GLY A 208 -0.43 10.44 23.11
N THR A 209 -0.35 10.44 24.46
CA THR A 209 0.45 9.47 25.24
C THR A 209 -0.02 8.02 25.12
N GLN A 210 -1.32 7.78 24.92
CA GLN A 210 -1.87 6.42 24.79
C GLN A 210 -2.21 6.06 23.34
N HIS A 211 -1.63 6.76 22.35
CA HIS A 211 -1.84 6.49 20.93
C HIS A 211 -1.67 5.01 20.58
N ALA A 212 -0.62 4.36 21.05
CA ALA A 212 -0.32 2.97 20.73
C ALA A 212 -1.32 1.94 21.31
N THR A 213 -2.07 2.33 22.34
CA THR A 213 -3.06 1.49 23.01
C THR A 213 -4.51 1.85 22.64
N MET A 214 -4.71 2.85 21.78
CA MET A 214 -6.03 3.23 21.26
C MET A 214 -6.51 2.21 20.23
N LEU A 215 -7.17 1.17 20.71
CA LEU A 215 -7.66 0.02 19.96
C LEU A 215 -9.15 -0.19 20.22
N ALA A 216 -9.87 -0.76 19.25
CA ALA A 216 -11.23 -1.26 19.46
C ALA A 216 -11.43 -2.61 18.77
N PRO A 217 -12.28 -3.51 19.32
CA PRO A 217 -12.62 -4.77 18.67
C PRO A 217 -13.46 -4.54 17.40
N VAL A 218 -13.30 -5.43 16.42
CA VAL A 218 -14.14 -5.54 15.22
C VAL A 218 -14.68 -6.96 15.14
N LYS A 219 -15.98 -7.10 15.00
CA LYS A 219 -16.68 -8.39 14.99
C LYS A 219 -17.54 -8.54 13.73
#